data_70d083f238e864f2b287260cc4cf822f
#
_entry.id   70d083f238e864f2b287260cc4cf822f
#
_cell.length_a   1.000
_cell.length_b   1.000
_cell.length_c   1.000
_cell.angle_alpha   90.00
_cell.angle_beta   90.00
_cell.angle_gamma   90.00
#
_symmetry.space_group_name_H-M   'P 1'
#
loop_
_entity.id
_entity.type
_entity.pdbx_description
1 polymer ?
#
loop_
_entity_poly.entity_id
_entity_poly.type
_entity_poly.pdbx_seq_one_letter_code
_entity_poly.pdbx_strand_id
1 'polypeptide(L)'
;MKAIIHSRYGPPDALELQDIETPSGHEDGVLVRVHAAAVGKGDWLTVQGLPYVARLRYGLPNPKHPVPGFDVAGHVEAVGRNVTQLQPGDEVFGWCDGSFAEYASVPEGQLALKPANLTFEQAAAVPISGFAALQAVRDTGGVQPGQQVVIIGASGGVGSFAVQLAKAFGAEVTGVCSTRSVDMVRSIGADHVIDYTQEDFTRTGQRYDLILEMAGNRSLADLRRALGPRGTLVLVGGSGGRWLMGTGRTLRAVVLSPFVRQRLRSFFSRPKRTDLVVLKELI
;
A
#
# COMPACT_ATOMS: atom_id res chain seq x y z
N MET A 1 -15.52 1.60 -24.36
CA MET A 1 -15.63 1.94 -22.95
C MET A 1 -14.88 3.23 -22.64
N LYS A 2 -15.27 3.93 -21.59
CA LYS A 2 -14.54 5.10 -21.11
C LYS A 2 -13.37 4.69 -20.22
N ALA A 3 -12.22 5.35 -20.41
CA ALA A 3 -11.04 5.13 -19.58
C ALA A 3 -10.24 6.42 -19.40
N ILE A 4 -9.53 6.53 -18.30
CA ILE A 4 -8.51 7.56 -18.10
C ILE A 4 -7.24 7.10 -18.78
N ILE A 5 -6.70 7.93 -19.66
CA ILE A 5 -5.48 7.61 -20.44
C ILE A 5 -4.35 8.53 -20.02
N HIS A 6 -3.14 7.95 -19.85
CA HIS A 6 -1.91 8.70 -19.77
C HIS A 6 -0.94 8.27 -20.88
N SER A 7 -0.88 9.06 -21.92
CA SER A 7 0.01 8.82 -23.07
C SER A 7 1.49 9.20 -22.80
N ARG A 8 1.73 9.99 -21.75
CA ARG A 8 3.05 10.49 -21.35
C ARG A 8 3.12 10.67 -19.84
N TYR A 9 4.30 10.52 -19.26
CA TYR A 9 4.54 10.85 -17.86
C TYR A 9 4.38 12.35 -17.60
N GLY A 10 3.69 12.71 -16.53
CA GLY A 10 3.46 14.12 -16.20
C GLY A 10 2.58 14.32 -14.97
N PRO A 11 2.18 15.58 -14.70
CA PRO A 11 1.24 15.90 -13.64
C PRO A 11 -0.17 15.34 -13.99
N PRO A 12 -1.12 15.34 -13.05
CA PRO A 12 -2.49 14.85 -13.28
C PRO A 12 -3.19 15.48 -14.51
N ASP A 13 -2.85 16.71 -14.86
CA ASP A 13 -3.38 17.41 -16.04
C ASP A 13 -2.98 16.75 -17.38
N ALA A 14 -2.07 15.79 -17.35
CA ALA A 14 -1.71 14.96 -18.51
C ALA A 14 -2.66 13.77 -18.71
N LEU A 15 -3.60 13.56 -17.80
CA LEU A 15 -4.61 12.50 -17.88
C LEU A 15 -5.80 12.99 -18.73
N GLU A 16 -6.28 12.11 -19.60
CA GLU A 16 -7.40 12.40 -20.50
C GLU A 16 -8.45 11.30 -20.39
N LEU A 17 -9.73 11.69 -20.36
CA LEU A 17 -10.84 10.75 -20.50
C LEU A 17 -11.05 10.46 -21.98
N GLN A 18 -10.94 9.19 -22.38
CA GLN A 18 -11.09 8.76 -23.78
C GLN A 18 -12.02 7.55 -23.89
N ASP A 19 -12.62 7.40 -25.05
CA ASP A 19 -13.31 6.17 -25.43
C ASP A 19 -12.31 5.22 -26.11
N ILE A 20 -12.17 4.02 -25.55
CA ILE A 20 -11.27 2.97 -26.04
C ILE A 20 -12.03 1.65 -26.24
N GLU A 21 -11.43 0.69 -26.91
CA GLU A 21 -11.98 -0.66 -27.00
C GLU A 21 -12.04 -1.33 -25.62
N THR A 22 -13.11 -2.07 -25.35
CA THR A 22 -13.20 -2.90 -24.14
C THR A 22 -12.18 -4.02 -24.23
N PRO A 23 -11.39 -4.29 -23.18
CA PRO A 23 -10.38 -5.34 -23.25
C PRO A 23 -11.04 -6.69 -23.51
N SER A 24 -10.49 -7.41 -24.49
CA SER A 24 -10.90 -8.81 -24.72
C SER A 24 -10.38 -9.68 -23.58
N GLY A 25 -11.23 -10.60 -23.09
CA GLY A 25 -10.83 -11.54 -22.04
C GLY A 25 -9.66 -12.43 -22.50
N HIS A 26 -8.66 -12.60 -21.65
CA HIS A 26 -7.63 -13.63 -21.80
C HIS A 26 -8.15 -14.97 -21.27
N GLU A 27 -7.54 -16.07 -21.70
CA GLU A 27 -7.95 -17.43 -21.28
C GLU A 27 -7.96 -17.62 -19.75
N ASP A 28 -7.01 -17.00 -19.05
CA ASP A 28 -6.88 -17.00 -17.58
C ASP A 28 -7.42 -15.71 -16.95
N GLY A 29 -8.08 -14.84 -17.72
CA GLY A 29 -8.51 -13.51 -17.32
C GLY A 29 -9.98 -13.46 -16.95
N VAL A 30 -10.28 -12.54 -16.06
CA VAL A 30 -11.62 -12.15 -15.65
C VAL A 30 -11.88 -10.72 -16.15
N LEU A 31 -12.92 -10.53 -16.93
CA LEU A 31 -13.38 -9.18 -17.29
C LEU A 31 -14.22 -8.65 -16.14
N VAL A 32 -13.72 -7.63 -15.48
CA VAL A 32 -14.41 -6.98 -14.37
C VAL A 32 -15.05 -5.68 -14.86
N ARG A 33 -16.35 -5.53 -14.65
CA ARG A 33 -17.04 -4.26 -14.76
C ARG A 33 -16.76 -3.47 -13.49
N VAL A 34 -15.95 -2.43 -13.60
CA VAL A 34 -15.43 -1.66 -12.47
C VAL A 34 -16.55 -0.81 -11.85
N HIS A 35 -16.77 -0.99 -10.56
CA HIS A 35 -17.64 -0.13 -9.75
C HIS A 35 -16.86 0.94 -9.01
N ALA A 36 -15.68 0.57 -8.50
CA ALA A 36 -14.79 1.49 -7.80
C ALA A 36 -13.33 1.13 -8.06
N ALA A 37 -12.49 2.15 -8.11
CA ALA A 37 -11.05 2.06 -8.15
C ALA A 37 -10.46 3.08 -7.17
N ALA A 38 -9.46 2.68 -6.38
CA ALA A 38 -8.84 3.60 -5.44
C ALA A 38 -7.65 4.32 -6.07
N VAL A 39 -7.44 5.57 -5.66
CA VAL A 39 -6.27 6.37 -6.04
C VAL A 39 -5.28 6.37 -4.88
N GLY A 40 -4.16 5.71 -5.08
CA GLY A 40 -3.08 5.65 -4.10
C GLY A 40 -1.85 6.45 -4.49
N LYS A 41 -0.88 6.51 -3.58
CA LYS A 41 0.41 7.14 -3.86
C LYS A 41 1.16 6.42 -5.00
N GLY A 42 0.95 5.11 -5.16
CA GLY A 42 1.51 4.31 -6.25
C GLY A 42 1.05 4.79 -7.62
N ASP A 43 -0.26 5.06 -7.76
CA ASP A 43 -0.83 5.55 -9.01
C ASP A 43 -0.27 6.92 -9.37
N TRP A 44 -0.24 7.84 -8.39
CA TRP A 44 0.34 9.17 -8.57
C TRP A 44 1.80 9.11 -9.02
N LEU A 45 2.61 8.24 -8.39
CA LEU A 45 4.02 8.04 -8.78
C LEU A 45 4.15 7.46 -10.19
N THR A 46 3.31 6.50 -10.54
CA THR A 46 3.31 5.86 -11.87
C THR A 46 2.92 6.85 -12.96
N VAL A 47 1.89 7.66 -12.73
CA VAL A 47 1.49 8.72 -13.67
C VAL A 47 2.62 9.74 -13.88
N GLN A 48 3.34 10.11 -12.84
CA GLN A 48 4.51 10.99 -12.95
C GLN A 48 5.77 10.30 -13.49
N GLY A 49 5.77 8.97 -13.57
CA GLY A 49 6.95 8.19 -13.94
C GLY A 49 8.06 8.30 -12.90
N LEU A 50 7.71 8.25 -11.61
CA LEU A 50 8.64 8.36 -10.48
C LEU A 50 8.68 7.07 -9.66
N PRO A 51 9.84 6.73 -9.10
CA PRO A 51 11.17 7.29 -9.39
C PRO A 51 11.61 6.99 -10.84
N TYR A 52 12.47 7.79 -11.40
CA TYR A 52 12.88 7.62 -12.82
C TYR A 52 13.41 6.22 -13.16
N VAL A 53 14.05 5.55 -12.21
CA VAL A 53 14.50 4.16 -12.40
C VAL A 53 13.32 3.19 -12.62
N ALA A 54 12.14 3.47 -12.10
CA ALA A 54 10.95 2.62 -12.27
C ALA A 54 10.41 2.65 -13.70
N ARG A 55 10.76 3.67 -14.51
CA ARG A 55 10.40 3.72 -15.94
C ARG A 55 10.98 2.56 -16.74
N LEU A 56 12.09 1.95 -16.29
CA LEU A 56 12.61 0.73 -16.90
C LEU A 56 11.58 -0.41 -16.86
N ARG A 57 10.70 -0.42 -15.87
CA ARG A 57 9.60 -1.39 -15.73
C ARG A 57 8.31 -0.89 -16.39
N TYR A 58 7.97 0.39 -16.16
CA TYR A 58 6.70 0.97 -16.59
C TYR A 58 6.69 1.50 -18.01
N GLY A 59 7.84 1.64 -18.66
CA GLY A 59 8.01 2.04 -20.07
C GLY A 59 8.93 3.25 -20.26
N LEU A 60 9.61 3.28 -21.41
CA LEU A 60 10.50 4.34 -21.86
C LEU A 60 10.29 4.59 -23.36
N PRO A 61 10.11 5.85 -23.79
CA PRO A 61 10.01 7.08 -23.00
C PRO A 61 8.64 7.29 -22.38
N ASN A 62 7.61 6.57 -22.83
CA ASN A 62 6.21 6.69 -22.41
C ASN A 62 5.74 5.49 -21.59
N PRO A 63 4.62 5.60 -20.85
CA PRO A 63 4.03 4.48 -20.15
C PRO A 63 3.72 3.31 -21.07
N LYS A 64 4.04 2.09 -20.62
CA LYS A 64 3.74 0.86 -21.36
C LYS A 64 2.24 0.53 -21.32
N HIS A 65 1.58 0.84 -20.20
CA HIS A 65 0.16 0.66 -20.00
C HIS A 65 -0.50 2.04 -19.97
N PRO A 66 -1.32 2.38 -20.96
CA PRO A 66 -1.88 3.72 -21.07
C PRO A 66 -2.98 4.01 -20.05
N VAL A 67 -3.67 3.00 -19.54
CA VAL A 67 -4.68 3.14 -18.47
C VAL A 67 -4.00 2.95 -17.14
N PRO A 68 -3.99 3.96 -16.23
CA PRO A 68 -3.46 3.81 -14.88
C PRO A 68 -4.47 3.14 -13.93
N GLY A 69 -4.05 2.97 -12.66
CA GLY A 69 -4.85 2.40 -11.59
C GLY A 69 -4.46 0.97 -11.24
N PHE A 70 -4.33 0.72 -9.94
CA PHE A 70 -3.92 -0.59 -9.43
C PHE A 70 -5.00 -1.31 -8.64
N ASP A 71 -5.83 -0.60 -7.91
CA ASP A 71 -6.85 -1.16 -7.05
C ASP A 71 -8.20 -1.21 -7.78
N VAL A 72 -8.93 -2.33 -7.67
CA VAL A 72 -10.20 -2.53 -8.36
C VAL A 72 -11.21 -3.24 -7.47
N ALA A 73 -12.49 -2.84 -7.58
CA ALA A 73 -13.63 -3.60 -7.10
C ALA A 73 -14.80 -3.46 -8.09
N GLY A 74 -15.52 -4.55 -8.32
CA GLY A 74 -16.60 -4.55 -9.29
C GLY A 74 -17.26 -5.91 -9.44
N HIS A 75 -18.04 -6.08 -10.50
CA HIS A 75 -18.67 -7.34 -10.86
C HIS A 75 -17.90 -8.06 -11.96
N VAL A 76 -17.83 -9.38 -11.86
CA VAL A 76 -17.39 -10.23 -12.96
C VAL A 76 -18.40 -10.16 -14.10
N GLU A 77 -17.99 -9.66 -15.23
CA GLU A 77 -18.80 -9.57 -16.46
C GLU A 77 -18.65 -10.85 -17.29
N ALA A 78 -17.41 -11.31 -17.47
CA ALA A 78 -17.08 -12.52 -18.20
C ALA A 78 -15.80 -13.16 -17.65
N VAL A 79 -15.65 -14.46 -17.89
CA VAL A 79 -14.47 -15.24 -17.49
C VAL A 79 -13.86 -15.97 -18.66
N GLY A 80 -12.55 -16.10 -18.67
CA GLY A 80 -11.82 -16.94 -19.63
C GLY A 80 -12.00 -18.42 -19.35
N ARG A 81 -11.68 -19.24 -20.34
CA ARG A 81 -11.93 -20.70 -20.30
C ARG A 81 -11.19 -21.44 -19.16
N ASN A 82 -10.09 -20.90 -18.67
CA ASN A 82 -9.28 -21.52 -17.62
C ASN A 82 -9.63 -20.99 -16.21
N VAL A 83 -10.54 -20.04 -16.10
CA VAL A 83 -11.01 -19.50 -14.82
C VAL A 83 -11.90 -20.52 -14.13
N THR A 84 -11.62 -20.82 -12.87
CA THR A 84 -12.30 -21.92 -12.14
C THR A 84 -12.92 -21.51 -10.82
N GLN A 85 -12.56 -20.36 -10.27
CA GLN A 85 -12.96 -19.93 -8.92
C GLN A 85 -13.92 -18.74 -8.91
N LEU A 86 -14.12 -18.11 -10.07
CA LEU A 86 -14.99 -16.96 -10.25
C LEU A 86 -15.95 -17.20 -11.40
N GLN A 87 -17.14 -16.61 -11.32
CA GLN A 87 -18.19 -16.71 -12.34
C GLN A 87 -18.82 -15.34 -12.63
N PRO A 88 -19.46 -15.15 -13.79
CA PRO A 88 -20.20 -13.94 -14.09
C PRO A 88 -21.23 -13.62 -12.99
N GLY A 89 -21.28 -12.34 -12.59
CA GLY A 89 -22.14 -11.85 -11.51
C GLY A 89 -21.46 -11.81 -10.13
N ASP A 90 -20.33 -12.47 -9.92
CA ASP A 90 -19.59 -12.38 -8.65
C ASP A 90 -19.14 -10.94 -8.36
N GLU A 91 -19.27 -10.53 -7.10
CA GLU A 91 -18.66 -9.30 -6.60
C GLU A 91 -17.22 -9.57 -6.19
N VAL A 92 -16.29 -8.86 -6.80
CA VAL A 92 -14.85 -9.08 -6.62
C VAL A 92 -14.11 -7.80 -6.25
N PHE A 93 -12.97 -7.97 -5.62
CA PHE A 93 -11.98 -6.94 -5.40
C PHE A 93 -10.56 -7.49 -5.56
N GLY A 94 -9.61 -6.62 -5.83
CA GLY A 94 -8.23 -7.05 -6.03
C GLY A 94 -7.36 -5.97 -6.66
N TRP A 95 -6.32 -6.42 -7.36
CA TRP A 95 -5.39 -5.49 -8.00
C TRP A 95 -5.18 -5.86 -9.46
N CYS A 96 -4.93 -4.86 -10.29
CA CYS A 96 -4.64 -5.03 -11.70
C CYS A 96 -3.78 -3.87 -12.21
N ASP A 97 -3.40 -3.92 -13.46
CA ASP A 97 -2.94 -2.75 -14.21
C ASP A 97 -4.13 -2.22 -15.02
N GLY A 98 -4.50 -0.94 -14.81
CA GLY A 98 -5.54 -0.29 -15.63
C GLY A 98 -6.96 -0.27 -15.04
N SER A 99 -7.09 -0.06 -13.73
CA SER A 99 -8.40 0.01 -13.07
C SER A 99 -9.17 1.32 -13.29
N PHE A 100 -8.56 2.37 -13.85
CA PHE A 100 -9.24 3.64 -14.09
C PHE A 100 -9.99 3.63 -15.42
N ALA A 101 -10.86 2.65 -15.60
CA ALA A 101 -11.72 2.42 -16.76
C ALA A 101 -13.03 1.76 -16.34
N GLU A 102 -14.04 1.75 -17.24
CA GLU A 102 -15.31 1.05 -16.98
C GLU A 102 -15.15 -0.47 -16.89
N TYR A 103 -14.14 -1.04 -17.58
CA TYR A 103 -13.82 -2.47 -17.53
C TYR A 103 -12.32 -2.67 -17.39
N ALA A 104 -11.94 -3.71 -16.64
CA ALA A 104 -10.56 -4.15 -16.49
C ALA A 104 -10.45 -5.67 -16.75
N SER A 105 -9.45 -6.08 -17.51
CA SER A 105 -9.10 -7.49 -17.67
C SER A 105 -8.07 -7.87 -16.62
N VAL A 106 -8.44 -8.75 -15.67
CA VAL A 106 -7.66 -9.06 -14.47
C VAL A 106 -7.39 -10.55 -14.41
N PRO A 107 -6.15 -11.01 -14.22
CA PRO A 107 -5.89 -12.42 -13.94
C PRO A 107 -6.67 -12.92 -12.71
N GLU A 108 -7.26 -14.13 -12.77
CA GLU A 108 -8.04 -14.68 -11.65
C GLU A 108 -7.26 -14.67 -10.33
N GLY A 109 -5.95 -14.96 -10.38
CA GLY A 109 -5.06 -14.97 -9.23
C GLY A 109 -4.84 -13.61 -8.56
N GLN A 110 -5.35 -12.51 -9.13
CA GLN A 110 -5.29 -11.17 -8.59
C GLN A 110 -6.62 -10.70 -7.96
N LEU A 111 -7.63 -11.53 -7.97
CA LEU A 111 -8.96 -11.24 -7.46
C LEU A 111 -9.35 -12.16 -6.30
N ALA A 112 -10.24 -11.66 -5.46
CA ALA A 112 -11.00 -12.44 -4.48
C ALA A 112 -12.44 -11.94 -4.43
N LEU A 113 -13.35 -12.77 -3.91
CA LEU A 113 -14.73 -12.36 -3.64
C LEU A 113 -14.73 -11.22 -2.63
N LYS A 114 -15.44 -10.15 -2.93
CA LYS A 114 -15.58 -8.96 -2.07
C LYS A 114 -16.20 -9.37 -0.71
N PRO A 115 -15.70 -8.86 0.43
CA PRO A 115 -16.38 -9.00 1.70
C PRO A 115 -17.81 -8.44 1.62
N ALA A 116 -18.79 -9.17 2.14
CA ALA A 116 -20.21 -8.78 2.06
C ALA A 116 -20.53 -7.52 2.88
N ASN A 117 -19.73 -7.23 3.91
CA ASN A 117 -19.86 -6.07 4.79
C ASN A 117 -19.22 -4.79 4.24
N LEU A 118 -18.55 -4.84 3.09
CA LEU A 118 -17.95 -3.66 2.45
C LEU A 118 -18.74 -3.21 1.22
N THR A 119 -18.79 -1.90 1.01
CA THR A 119 -19.17 -1.34 -0.31
C THR A 119 -18.05 -1.57 -1.33
N PHE A 120 -18.31 -1.32 -2.62
CA PHE A 120 -17.26 -1.43 -3.64
C PHE A 120 -16.15 -0.39 -3.43
N GLU A 121 -16.50 0.83 -3.01
CA GLU A 121 -15.54 1.89 -2.70
C GLU A 121 -14.61 1.50 -1.54
N GLN A 122 -15.18 0.91 -0.49
CA GLN A 122 -14.40 0.42 0.65
C GLN A 122 -13.51 -0.75 0.22
N ALA A 123 -14.05 -1.70 -0.53
CA ALA A 123 -13.29 -2.86 -1.01
C ALA A 123 -12.15 -2.46 -1.96
N ALA A 124 -12.37 -1.49 -2.85
CA ALA A 124 -11.33 -0.98 -3.74
C ALA A 124 -10.17 -0.31 -2.98
N ALA A 125 -10.40 0.25 -1.79
CA ALA A 125 -9.34 0.89 -1.00
C ALA A 125 -8.40 -0.12 -0.29
N VAL A 126 -8.75 -1.42 -0.27
CA VAL A 126 -8.03 -2.43 0.52
C VAL A 126 -6.74 -2.94 -0.14
N PRO A 127 -6.68 -3.37 -1.43
CA PRO A 127 -5.64 -4.26 -1.90
C PRO A 127 -4.21 -3.73 -1.73
N ILE A 128 -3.83 -2.71 -2.46
CA ILE A 128 -2.43 -2.24 -2.50
C ILE A 128 -1.96 -1.73 -1.12
N SER A 129 -2.78 -0.94 -0.45
CA SER A 129 -2.46 -0.40 0.88
C SER A 129 -2.47 -1.50 1.95
N GLY A 130 -3.46 -2.39 1.91
CA GLY A 130 -3.57 -3.53 2.80
C GLY A 130 -2.42 -4.53 2.66
N PHE A 131 -2.00 -4.87 1.43
CA PHE A 131 -0.81 -5.71 1.22
C PHE A 131 0.44 -5.12 1.84
N ALA A 132 0.68 -3.83 1.58
CA ALA A 132 1.85 -3.16 2.11
C ALA A 132 1.83 -3.14 3.65
N ALA A 133 0.69 -2.88 4.26
CA ALA A 133 0.53 -2.89 5.71
C ALA A 133 0.69 -4.30 6.30
N LEU A 134 -0.03 -5.30 5.76
CA LEU A 134 0.02 -6.68 6.25
C LEU A 134 1.44 -7.26 6.20
N GLN A 135 2.11 -7.13 5.06
CA GLN A 135 3.47 -7.64 4.89
C GLN A 135 4.50 -6.86 5.73
N ALA A 136 4.30 -5.54 5.92
CA ALA A 136 5.17 -4.75 6.78
C ALA A 136 5.01 -5.13 8.26
N VAL A 137 3.79 -5.36 8.73
CA VAL A 137 3.49 -5.73 10.12
C VAL A 137 3.84 -7.20 10.39
N ARG A 138 3.27 -8.12 9.58
CA ARG A 138 3.37 -9.58 9.80
C ARG A 138 4.73 -10.14 9.38
N ASP A 139 5.14 -9.90 8.12
CA ASP A 139 6.26 -10.63 7.52
C ASP A 139 7.60 -9.96 7.80
N THR A 140 7.67 -8.63 7.66
CA THR A 140 8.92 -7.88 7.83
C THR A 140 9.13 -7.45 9.27
N GLY A 141 8.09 -6.90 9.89
CA GLY A 141 8.10 -6.46 11.29
C GLY A 141 8.09 -7.64 12.25
N GLY A 142 7.34 -8.69 11.93
CA GLY A 142 7.20 -9.87 12.77
C GLY A 142 6.55 -9.53 14.11
N VAL A 143 5.50 -8.68 14.07
CA VAL A 143 4.82 -8.21 15.27
C VAL A 143 4.37 -9.37 16.16
N GLN A 144 4.51 -9.21 17.46
CA GLN A 144 4.07 -10.18 18.47
C GLN A 144 3.11 -9.50 19.47
N PRO A 145 2.18 -10.25 20.08
CA PRO A 145 1.30 -9.72 21.11
C PRO A 145 2.09 -9.06 22.24
N GLY A 146 1.58 -7.91 22.72
CA GLY A 146 2.18 -7.13 23.82
C GLY A 146 3.38 -6.26 23.43
N GLN A 147 3.83 -6.29 22.16
CA GLN A 147 4.91 -5.40 21.72
C GLN A 147 4.45 -3.94 21.59
N GLN A 148 5.37 -3.04 21.94
CA GLN A 148 5.22 -1.59 21.74
C GLN A 148 5.57 -1.25 20.27
N VAL A 149 4.55 -0.89 19.48
CA VAL A 149 4.69 -0.61 18.05
C VAL A 149 4.41 0.86 17.78
N VAL A 150 5.31 1.55 17.10
CA VAL A 150 5.03 2.90 16.59
C VAL A 150 4.90 2.90 15.07
N ILE A 151 3.84 3.55 14.57
CA ILE A 151 3.53 3.67 13.15
C ILE A 151 3.60 5.13 12.75
N ILE A 152 4.62 5.50 11.97
CA ILE A 152 4.84 6.87 11.51
C ILE A 152 4.11 7.07 10.19
N GLY A 153 3.23 8.06 10.14
CA GLY A 153 2.30 8.27 9.03
C GLY A 153 1.03 7.40 9.16
N ALA A 154 0.57 7.21 10.40
CA ALA A 154 -0.58 6.39 10.78
C ALA A 154 -1.89 6.78 10.08
N SER A 155 -2.01 8.04 9.63
CA SER A 155 -3.20 8.54 8.92
C SER A 155 -3.16 8.33 7.39
N GLY A 156 -2.07 7.80 6.84
CA GLY A 156 -1.96 7.51 5.41
C GLY A 156 -2.62 6.18 5.02
N GLY A 157 -2.80 5.92 3.73
CA GLY A 157 -3.43 4.68 3.24
C GLY A 157 -2.82 3.41 3.86
N VAL A 158 -1.50 3.21 3.74
CA VAL A 158 -0.81 2.06 4.35
C VAL A 158 -0.81 2.14 5.87
N GLY A 159 -0.63 3.36 6.45
CA GLY A 159 -0.54 3.56 7.89
C GLY A 159 -1.82 3.21 8.63
N SER A 160 -2.99 3.54 8.09
CA SER A 160 -4.29 3.24 8.69
C SER A 160 -4.57 1.73 8.75
N PHE A 161 -4.20 0.99 7.71
CA PHE A 161 -4.24 -0.49 7.76
C PHE A 161 -3.22 -1.05 8.74
N ALA A 162 -2.01 -0.48 8.79
CA ALA A 162 -0.98 -0.96 9.71
C ALA A 162 -1.38 -0.80 11.18
N VAL A 163 -2.07 0.29 11.55
CA VAL A 163 -2.64 0.47 12.91
C VAL A 163 -3.60 -0.65 13.24
N GLN A 164 -4.61 -0.88 12.39
CA GLN A 164 -5.63 -1.90 12.62
C GLN A 164 -5.03 -3.31 12.66
N LEU A 165 -4.14 -3.64 11.72
CA LEU A 165 -3.48 -4.94 11.67
C LEU A 165 -2.57 -5.19 12.87
N ALA A 166 -1.78 -4.20 13.30
CA ALA A 166 -0.95 -4.34 14.48
C ALA A 166 -1.79 -4.56 15.74
N LYS A 167 -2.95 -3.88 15.86
CA LYS A 167 -3.93 -4.12 16.93
C LYS A 167 -4.51 -5.52 16.85
N ALA A 168 -4.94 -5.97 15.68
CA ALA A 168 -5.48 -7.32 15.47
C ALA A 168 -4.47 -8.42 15.84
N PHE A 169 -3.17 -8.15 15.70
CA PHE A 169 -2.09 -9.04 16.12
C PHE A 169 -1.67 -8.84 17.60
N GLY A 170 -2.43 -8.06 18.38
CA GLY A 170 -2.27 -7.93 19.82
C GLY A 170 -1.17 -6.96 20.28
N ALA A 171 -0.69 -6.07 19.43
CA ALA A 171 0.30 -5.06 19.81
C ALA A 171 -0.34 -3.89 20.57
N GLU A 172 0.49 -3.17 21.33
CA GLU A 172 0.18 -1.84 21.82
C GLU A 172 0.68 -0.81 20.80
N VAL A 173 -0.24 -0.08 20.20
CA VAL A 173 0.03 0.74 19.02
C VAL A 173 0.05 2.22 19.31
N THR A 174 1.17 2.88 19.00
CA THR A 174 1.31 4.33 18.97
C THR A 174 1.26 4.82 17.51
N GLY A 175 0.22 5.59 17.16
CA GLY A 175 0.09 6.21 15.84
C GLY A 175 0.71 7.61 15.83
N VAL A 176 1.58 7.91 14.86
CA VAL A 176 2.15 9.25 14.65
C VAL A 176 1.51 9.89 13.43
N CYS A 177 0.82 11.01 13.62
CA CYS A 177 0.10 11.75 12.58
C CYS A 177 0.13 13.26 12.83
N SER A 178 -0.55 14.05 11.99
CA SER A 178 -0.76 15.49 12.21
C SER A 178 -2.01 15.74 13.04
N THR A 179 -2.12 16.93 13.65
CA THR A 179 -3.25 17.38 14.49
C THR A 179 -4.61 17.00 13.89
N ARG A 180 -4.83 17.28 12.62
CA ARG A 180 -6.10 17.02 11.91
C ARG A 180 -6.53 15.55 11.84
N SER A 181 -5.61 14.63 12.10
CA SER A 181 -5.83 13.18 11.94
C SER A 181 -5.81 12.42 13.26
N VAL A 182 -5.64 13.11 14.40
CA VAL A 182 -5.51 12.48 15.74
C VAL A 182 -6.74 11.65 16.06
N ASP A 183 -7.93 12.20 15.92
CA ASP A 183 -9.18 11.51 16.24
C ASP A 183 -9.43 10.30 15.35
N MET A 184 -9.13 10.44 14.05
CA MET A 184 -9.24 9.33 13.10
C MET A 184 -8.27 8.20 13.47
N VAL A 185 -7.00 8.51 13.77
CA VAL A 185 -6.00 7.48 14.12
C VAL A 185 -6.37 6.78 15.43
N ARG A 186 -6.97 7.52 16.39
CA ARG A 186 -7.51 6.93 17.63
C ARG A 186 -8.71 6.03 17.33
N SER A 187 -9.64 6.47 16.47
CA SER A 187 -10.86 5.71 16.15
C SER A 187 -10.60 4.39 15.43
N ILE A 188 -9.47 4.26 14.73
CA ILE A 188 -9.07 3.01 14.06
C ILE A 188 -8.23 2.08 14.96
N GLY A 189 -8.13 2.38 16.26
CA GLY A 189 -7.61 1.45 17.26
C GLY A 189 -6.21 1.75 17.78
N ALA A 190 -5.59 2.90 17.50
CA ALA A 190 -4.34 3.27 18.14
C ALA A 190 -4.55 3.51 19.65
N ASP A 191 -3.76 2.87 20.52
CA ASP A 191 -3.81 3.06 21.97
C ASP A 191 -3.29 4.44 22.35
N HIS A 192 -2.24 4.90 21.65
CA HIS A 192 -1.64 6.20 21.82
C HIS A 192 -1.53 6.92 20.49
N VAL A 193 -1.71 8.23 20.49
CA VAL A 193 -1.55 9.05 19.29
C VAL A 193 -0.64 10.21 19.60
N ILE A 194 0.40 10.37 18.80
CA ILE A 194 1.38 11.45 18.88
C ILE A 194 1.18 12.39 17.70
N ASP A 195 0.89 13.64 18.00
CA ASP A 195 0.87 14.73 17.01
C ASP A 195 2.29 15.22 16.76
N TYR A 196 2.87 14.85 15.62
CA TYR A 196 4.23 15.24 15.27
C TYR A 196 4.44 16.74 15.09
N THR A 197 3.34 17.54 15.02
CA THR A 197 3.43 19.01 14.94
C THR A 197 3.65 19.66 16.32
N GLN A 198 3.35 18.93 17.39
CA GLN A 198 3.46 19.36 18.78
C GLN A 198 4.59 18.65 19.51
N GLU A 199 4.87 17.40 19.19
CA GLU A 199 5.77 16.54 19.94
C GLU A 199 6.68 15.71 19.02
N ASP A 200 7.93 15.55 19.43
CA ASP A 200 8.87 14.64 18.76
C ASP A 200 9.04 13.36 19.57
N PHE A 201 8.34 12.30 19.15
CA PHE A 201 8.37 10.99 19.80
C PHE A 201 9.79 10.40 19.95
N THR A 202 10.75 10.81 19.11
CA THR A 202 12.14 10.32 19.18
C THR A 202 12.94 10.93 20.34
N ARG A 203 12.36 11.91 21.05
CA ARG A 203 12.97 12.63 22.17
C ARG A 203 12.26 12.41 23.51
N THR A 204 11.17 11.66 23.54
CA THR A 204 10.41 11.36 24.77
C THR A 204 11.11 10.39 25.71
N GLY A 205 12.15 9.71 25.26
CA GLY A 205 12.83 8.63 26.02
C GLY A 205 12.12 7.27 25.91
N GLN A 206 10.90 7.21 25.37
CA GLN A 206 10.19 5.95 25.13
C GLN A 206 10.93 5.09 24.10
N ARG A 207 10.87 3.78 24.29
CA ARG A 207 11.47 2.79 23.39
C ARG A 207 10.41 1.87 22.83
N TYR A 208 10.53 1.59 21.52
CA TYR A 208 9.60 0.74 20.79
C TYR A 208 10.26 -0.56 20.34
N ASP A 209 9.52 -1.65 20.34
CA ASP A 209 9.98 -2.95 19.84
C ASP A 209 9.97 -2.99 18.31
N LEU A 210 8.99 -2.30 17.71
CA LEU A 210 8.83 -2.20 16.27
C LEU A 210 8.52 -0.76 15.86
N ILE A 211 9.24 -0.25 14.88
CA ILE A 211 8.96 1.02 14.22
C ILE A 211 8.61 0.74 12.75
N LEU A 212 7.40 1.12 12.33
CA LEU A 212 6.98 1.09 10.95
C LEU A 212 7.02 2.52 10.39
N GLU A 213 7.94 2.79 9.47
CA GLU A 213 8.16 4.13 8.93
C GLU A 213 7.56 4.26 7.53
N MET A 214 6.32 4.80 7.46
CA MET A 214 5.55 4.97 6.22
C MET A 214 5.80 6.34 5.57
N ALA A 215 6.12 7.36 6.36
CA ALA A 215 6.22 8.74 5.86
C ALA A 215 7.54 9.03 5.11
N GLY A 216 8.62 8.39 5.51
CA GLY A 216 9.91 8.52 4.84
C GLY A 216 10.70 9.80 5.18
N ASN A 217 10.34 10.53 6.23
CA ASN A 217 10.85 11.87 6.52
C ASN A 217 11.75 11.98 7.76
N ARG A 218 11.96 10.92 8.54
CA ARG A 218 12.81 10.92 9.74
C ARG A 218 14.22 10.40 9.44
N SER A 219 15.22 10.92 10.16
CA SER A 219 16.59 10.41 10.04
C SER A 219 16.72 9.01 10.65
N LEU A 220 17.61 8.19 10.11
CA LEU A 220 17.90 6.86 10.64
C LEU A 220 18.41 6.92 12.10
N ALA A 221 19.15 7.98 12.46
CA ALA A 221 19.66 8.19 13.81
C ALA A 221 18.52 8.41 14.82
N ASP A 222 17.55 9.26 14.47
CA ASP A 222 16.40 9.54 15.33
C ASP A 222 15.52 8.31 15.52
N LEU A 223 15.24 7.57 14.44
CA LEU A 223 14.46 6.33 14.51
C LEU A 223 15.15 5.29 15.40
N ARG A 224 16.46 5.14 15.28
CA ARG A 224 17.23 4.22 16.11
C ARG A 224 17.28 4.64 17.58
N ARG A 225 17.20 5.94 17.88
CA ARG A 225 17.12 6.46 19.26
C ARG A 225 15.82 6.02 19.95
N ALA A 226 14.70 6.02 19.22
CA ALA A 226 13.41 5.58 19.74
C ALA A 226 13.25 4.04 19.71
N LEU A 227 14.12 3.31 19.02
CA LEU A 227 14.05 1.87 18.93
C LEU A 227 14.70 1.19 20.14
N GLY A 228 14.06 0.13 20.64
CA GLY A 228 14.62 -0.72 21.69
C GLY A 228 15.95 -1.35 21.27
N PRO A 229 16.75 -1.87 22.23
CA PRO A 229 18.10 -2.42 21.95
C PRO A 229 18.11 -3.56 20.93
N ARG A 230 17.02 -4.35 20.85
CA ARG A 230 16.82 -5.44 19.89
C ARG A 230 15.62 -5.21 18.98
N GLY A 231 15.09 -3.99 18.97
CA GLY A 231 13.91 -3.62 18.20
C GLY A 231 14.15 -3.69 16.69
N THR A 232 13.04 -3.73 15.97
CA THR A 232 13.01 -3.80 14.49
C THR A 232 12.53 -2.47 13.92
N LEU A 233 13.27 -1.93 12.97
CA LEU A 233 12.83 -0.79 12.14
C LEU A 233 12.52 -1.31 10.73
N VAL A 234 11.31 -1.05 10.25
CA VAL A 234 10.88 -1.34 8.88
C VAL A 234 10.70 -0.03 8.12
N LEU A 235 11.50 0.17 7.09
CA LEU A 235 11.41 1.32 6.19
C LEU A 235 10.45 0.96 5.05
N VAL A 236 9.21 1.43 5.14
CA VAL A 236 8.14 1.15 4.16
C VAL A 236 8.05 2.27 3.13
N GLY A 237 8.06 3.52 3.59
CA GLY A 237 8.00 4.71 2.75
C GLY A 237 9.37 5.26 2.39
N GLY A 238 9.42 5.92 1.25
CA GLY A 238 10.58 6.72 0.84
C GLY A 238 10.17 8.13 0.48
N SER A 239 10.97 9.12 0.90
CA SER A 239 10.84 10.51 0.48
C SER A 239 12.18 11.01 -0.06
N GLY A 240 12.11 11.97 -0.99
CA GLY A 240 13.27 12.68 -1.53
C GLY A 240 13.89 12.05 -2.79
N GLY A 241 14.24 12.95 -3.71
CA GLY A 241 14.92 12.67 -4.98
C GLY A 241 14.06 11.96 -6.03
N ARG A 242 14.00 12.54 -7.24
CA ARG A 242 13.24 11.96 -8.37
C ARG A 242 13.84 10.68 -8.94
N TRP A 243 15.12 10.42 -8.69
CA TRP A 243 15.84 9.28 -9.27
C TRP A 243 15.60 7.99 -8.52
N LEU A 244 15.70 8.01 -7.19
CA LEU A 244 15.79 6.80 -6.36
C LEU A 244 14.89 6.82 -5.11
N MET A 245 14.10 7.87 -4.88
CA MET A 245 13.11 8.01 -3.80
C MET A 245 13.50 7.34 -2.47
N GLY A 246 14.50 7.92 -1.78
CA GLY A 246 14.84 7.46 -0.42
C GLY A 246 15.73 6.21 -0.32
N THR A 247 16.17 5.62 -1.45
CA THR A 247 17.05 4.44 -1.43
C THR A 247 18.38 4.69 -0.71
N GLY A 248 18.87 5.93 -0.65
CA GLY A 248 20.05 6.27 0.16
C GLY A 248 19.88 5.96 1.65
N ARG A 249 18.68 6.17 2.21
CA ARG A 249 18.36 5.81 3.59
C ARG A 249 18.29 4.29 3.75
N THR A 250 17.66 3.62 2.81
CA THR A 250 17.58 2.15 2.77
C THR A 250 18.97 1.52 2.68
N LEU A 251 19.83 2.04 1.79
CA LEU A 251 21.21 1.55 1.66
C LEU A 251 22.01 1.75 2.97
N ARG A 252 21.90 2.92 3.60
CA ARG A 252 22.52 3.18 4.90
C ARG A 252 22.00 2.22 5.98
N ALA A 253 20.72 1.92 6.00
CA ALA A 253 20.15 0.96 6.94
C ALA A 253 20.70 -0.45 6.72
N VAL A 254 20.79 -0.91 5.47
CA VAL A 254 21.37 -2.22 5.11
C VAL A 254 22.83 -2.30 5.52
N VAL A 255 23.64 -1.29 5.20
CA VAL A 255 25.08 -1.25 5.56
C VAL A 255 25.29 -1.20 7.08
N LEU A 256 24.43 -0.47 7.82
CA LEU A 256 24.55 -0.35 9.27
C LEU A 256 24.03 -1.58 10.03
N SER A 257 23.08 -2.30 9.47
CA SER A 257 22.38 -3.40 10.13
C SER A 257 23.31 -4.47 10.74
N PRO A 258 24.41 -4.92 10.09
CA PRO A 258 25.34 -5.90 10.67
C PRO A 258 26.13 -5.40 11.89
N PHE A 259 26.25 -4.08 12.04
CA PHE A 259 27.08 -3.45 13.10
C PHE A 259 26.27 -3.03 14.34
N VAL A 260 24.96 -3.26 14.34
CA VAL A 260 24.07 -2.87 15.43
C VAL A 260 23.21 -4.04 15.89
N ARG A 261 22.76 -4.02 17.15
CA ARG A 261 21.87 -5.07 17.69
C ARG A 261 20.43 -4.93 17.21
N GLN A 262 20.06 -3.76 16.73
CA GLN A 262 18.75 -3.43 16.15
C GLN A 262 18.63 -4.04 14.76
N ARG A 263 17.43 -4.48 14.39
CA ARG A 263 17.14 -5.01 13.04
C ARG A 263 16.64 -3.89 12.15
N LEU A 264 17.47 -3.47 11.18
CA LEU A 264 17.10 -2.44 10.22
C LEU A 264 16.70 -3.11 8.91
N ARG A 265 15.43 -3.06 8.55
CA ARG A 265 14.87 -3.76 7.40
C ARG A 265 14.30 -2.78 6.38
N SER A 266 14.63 -2.98 5.12
CA SER A 266 13.92 -2.37 4.00
C SER A 266 12.74 -3.24 3.62
N PHE A 267 11.69 -2.60 3.14
CA PHE A 267 10.46 -3.25 2.76
C PHE A 267 10.11 -2.97 1.30
N PHE A 268 9.63 -3.99 0.62
CA PHE A 268 9.05 -3.89 -0.70
C PHE A 268 7.82 -4.81 -0.77
N SER A 269 6.65 -4.25 -0.99
CA SER A 269 5.40 -5.01 -1.10
C SER A 269 5.38 -5.85 -2.38
N ARG A 270 4.89 -7.07 -2.24
CA ARG A 270 4.62 -7.99 -3.35
C ARG A 270 3.20 -8.49 -3.24
N PRO A 271 2.26 -7.97 -4.04
CA PRO A 271 0.87 -8.43 -4.02
C PRO A 271 0.77 -9.94 -4.21
N LYS A 272 -0.05 -10.59 -3.37
CA LYS A 272 -0.32 -12.04 -3.40
C LYS A 272 -1.79 -12.28 -3.09
N ARG A 273 -2.42 -13.20 -3.82
CA ARG A 273 -3.81 -13.58 -3.56
C ARG A 273 -4.04 -14.11 -2.13
N THR A 274 -3.09 -14.85 -1.59
CA THR A 274 -3.15 -15.34 -0.21
C THR A 274 -3.26 -14.22 0.80
N ASP A 275 -2.56 -13.10 0.60
CA ASP A 275 -2.65 -11.93 1.47
C ASP A 275 -3.99 -11.20 1.31
N LEU A 276 -4.58 -11.20 0.10
CA LEU A 276 -5.92 -10.65 -0.13
C LEU A 276 -7.00 -11.44 0.62
N VAL A 277 -6.86 -12.77 0.66
CA VAL A 277 -7.76 -13.65 1.44
C VAL A 277 -7.61 -13.37 2.94
N VAL A 278 -6.37 -13.26 3.44
CA VAL A 278 -6.14 -12.90 4.86
C VAL A 278 -6.75 -11.54 5.20
N LEU A 279 -6.57 -10.53 4.34
CA LEU A 279 -7.18 -9.21 4.55
C LEU A 279 -8.72 -9.30 4.57
N LYS A 280 -9.31 -10.10 3.67
CA LYS A 280 -10.76 -10.35 3.65
C LYS A 280 -11.27 -10.98 4.95
N GLU A 281 -10.51 -11.90 5.54
CA GLU A 281 -10.86 -12.58 6.80
C GLU A 281 -10.75 -11.67 8.02
N LEU A 282 -9.88 -10.64 7.96
CA LEU A 282 -9.68 -9.68 9.05
C LEU A 282 -10.67 -8.50 9.02
N ILE A 283 -11.36 -8.31 7.89
CA ILE A 283 -12.39 -7.28 7.70
C ILE A 283 -13.77 -7.81 8.13
#